data_0854424e46c972490bf4c91f95d91a8d
#
_entry.id   0854424e46c972490bf4c91f95d91a8d
#
_cell.length_a   1.000
_cell.length_b   1.000
_cell.length_c   1.000
_cell.angle_alpha   90.00
_cell.angle_beta   90.00
_cell.angle_gamma   90.00
#
_symmetry.space_group_name_H-M   'P 1'
#
loop_
_entity.id
_entity.type
_entity.pdbx_description
1 polymer ?
#
loop_
_entity_poly.entity_id
_entity_poly.type
_entity_poly.pdbx_seq_one_letter_code
_entity_poly.pdbx_strand_id
1 'polypeptide(L)'
;MATTAETIEQTGRRIGGHAWVEMRLFETLGRWSGVVDEPRARVLLAAASRHHAWHAELWMGLLPGLPHLPAADLVAPGDGAAAMVAALEDLDDAPTDQRVAALVQVAFPQVIDRYAAHLEVAVPVADAPTERALHLALADLRADRDALAGLATSTKPPG
;
A
#
# COMPACT_ATOMS: atom_id res chain seq x y z
N MET A 1 -26.06 -8.64 -14.13
CA MET A 1 -26.05 -9.38 -12.85
C MET A 1 -26.05 -8.38 -11.71
N ALA A 2 -26.93 -8.50 -10.77
CA ALA A 2 -26.90 -7.64 -9.60
C ALA A 2 -25.65 -7.98 -8.78
N THR A 3 -24.75 -7.03 -8.60
CA THR A 3 -23.63 -7.17 -7.67
C THR A 3 -24.24 -7.30 -6.28
N THR A 4 -24.06 -8.43 -5.62
CA THR A 4 -24.51 -8.60 -4.24
C THR A 4 -23.75 -7.60 -3.39
N ALA A 5 -24.45 -6.70 -2.72
CA ALA A 5 -23.85 -5.73 -1.81
C ALA A 5 -23.03 -6.47 -0.74
N GLU A 6 -21.81 -5.98 -0.47
CA GLU A 6 -20.98 -6.54 0.59
C GLU A 6 -21.65 -6.32 1.95
N THR A 7 -21.44 -7.27 2.85
CA THR A 7 -21.82 -7.07 4.26
C THR A 7 -20.86 -6.09 4.92
N ILE A 8 -21.30 -5.43 6.00
CA ILE A 8 -20.45 -4.52 6.78
C ILE A 8 -19.18 -5.22 7.31
N GLU A 9 -19.26 -6.52 7.61
CA GLU A 9 -18.10 -7.30 8.02
C GLU A 9 -17.13 -7.54 6.86
N GLN A 10 -17.63 -7.85 5.67
CA GLN A 10 -16.80 -7.99 4.47
C GLN A 10 -16.09 -6.68 4.11
N THR A 11 -16.81 -5.58 4.15
CA THR A 11 -16.23 -4.24 3.97
C THR A 11 -15.18 -3.94 5.04
N GLY A 12 -15.47 -4.26 6.31
CA GLY A 12 -14.52 -4.10 7.41
C GLY A 12 -13.24 -4.90 7.23
N ARG A 13 -13.34 -6.16 6.80
CA ARG A 13 -12.16 -7.00 6.50
C ARG A 13 -11.36 -6.48 5.31
N ARG A 14 -12.01 -5.93 4.30
CA ARG A 14 -11.33 -5.31 3.16
C ARG A 14 -10.55 -4.07 3.58
N ILE A 15 -11.18 -3.17 4.34
CA ILE A 15 -10.54 -1.96 4.88
C ILE A 15 -9.39 -2.33 5.83
N GLY A 16 -9.60 -3.32 6.70
CA GLY A 16 -8.56 -3.83 7.59
C GLY A 16 -7.38 -4.45 6.84
N GLY A 17 -7.62 -5.11 5.72
CA GLY A 17 -6.58 -5.62 4.81
C GLY A 17 -5.76 -4.50 4.19
N HIS A 18 -6.40 -3.38 3.82
CA HIS A 18 -5.68 -2.18 3.36
C HIS A 18 -4.80 -1.60 4.47
N ALA A 19 -5.35 -1.41 5.68
CA ALA A 19 -4.59 -0.94 6.83
C ALA A 19 -3.36 -1.81 7.11
N TRP A 20 -3.53 -3.14 7.07
CA TRP A 20 -2.44 -4.09 7.29
C TRP A 20 -1.31 -3.91 6.27
N VAL A 21 -1.62 -3.85 4.99
CA VAL A 21 -0.60 -3.68 3.92
C VAL A 21 0.13 -2.34 4.08
N GLU A 22 -0.60 -1.27 4.33
CA GLU A 22 -0.01 0.06 4.50
C GLU A 22 0.94 0.12 5.70
N MET A 23 0.59 -0.51 6.83
CA MET A 23 1.46 -0.59 8.00
C MET A 23 2.75 -1.37 7.69
N ARG A 24 2.65 -2.50 6.97
CA ARG A 24 3.82 -3.30 6.59
C ARG A 24 4.73 -2.58 5.60
N LEU A 25 4.15 -1.87 4.62
CA LEU A 25 4.92 -1.04 3.69
C LEU A 25 5.58 0.14 4.40
N PHE A 26 4.88 0.82 5.31
CA PHE A 26 5.47 1.85 6.16
C PHE A 26 6.73 1.34 6.86
N GLU A 27 6.64 0.20 7.56
CA GLU A 27 7.74 -0.40 8.30
C GLU A 27 8.90 -0.79 7.36
N THR A 28 8.61 -1.44 6.25
CA THR A 28 9.63 -1.92 5.30
C THR A 28 10.35 -0.77 4.61
N LEU A 29 9.62 0.20 4.07
CA LEU A 29 10.22 1.34 3.37
C LEU A 29 10.97 2.26 4.34
N GLY A 30 10.44 2.44 5.56
CA GLY A 30 11.10 3.18 6.62
C GLY A 30 12.44 2.55 7.01
N ARG A 31 12.47 1.23 7.19
CA ARG A 31 13.69 0.47 7.48
C ARG A 31 14.69 0.58 6.32
N TRP A 32 14.25 0.40 5.08
CA TRP A 32 15.11 0.52 3.92
C TRP A 32 15.68 1.92 3.72
N SER A 33 14.90 2.96 3.97
CA SER A 33 15.37 4.35 3.87
C SER A 33 16.54 4.65 4.81
N GLY A 34 16.66 3.92 5.92
CA GLY A 34 17.77 4.06 6.88
C GLY A 34 19.08 3.40 6.44
N VAL A 35 19.03 2.43 5.53
CA VAL A 35 20.18 1.58 5.20
C VAL A 35 20.64 1.64 3.73
N VAL A 36 19.82 2.16 2.81
CA VAL A 36 20.24 2.32 1.41
C VAL A 36 21.29 3.43 1.27
N ASP A 37 22.32 3.19 0.47
CA ASP A 37 23.44 4.11 0.31
C ASP A 37 23.15 5.25 -0.67
N GLU A 38 22.28 5.04 -1.66
CA GLU A 38 21.95 6.04 -2.67
C GLU A 38 21.06 7.14 -2.07
N PRO A 39 21.53 8.40 -2.00
CA PRO A 39 20.82 9.47 -1.25
C PRO A 39 19.43 9.78 -1.80
N ARG A 40 19.25 9.72 -3.12
CA ARG A 40 17.95 9.99 -3.74
C ARG A 40 16.94 8.87 -3.43
N ALA A 41 17.38 7.62 -3.48
CA ALA A 41 16.55 6.49 -3.07
C ALA A 41 16.14 6.60 -1.59
N ARG A 42 17.07 6.99 -0.73
CA ARG A 42 16.80 7.22 0.70
C ARG A 42 15.65 8.21 0.92
N VAL A 43 15.71 9.35 0.23
CA VAL A 43 14.67 10.40 0.34
C VAL A 43 13.33 9.91 -0.18
N LEU A 44 13.30 9.24 -1.34
CA LEU A 44 12.06 8.75 -1.94
C LEU A 44 11.43 7.62 -1.11
N LEU A 45 12.23 6.70 -0.58
CA LEU A 45 11.74 5.63 0.30
C LEU A 45 11.18 6.20 1.61
N ALA A 46 11.84 7.20 2.20
CA ALA A 46 11.34 7.87 3.39
C ALA A 46 10.02 8.62 3.13
N ALA A 47 9.90 9.29 1.98
CA ALA A 47 8.67 9.97 1.59
C ALA A 47 7.52 8.96 1.38
N ALA A 48 7.75 7.89 0.62
CA ALA A 48 6.77 6.83 0.39
C ALA A 48 6.37 6.15 1.72
N SER A 49 7.32 5.86 2.61
CA SER A 49 7.04 5.32 3.95
C SER A 49 6.05 6.21 4.71
N ARG A 50 6.23 7.52 4.68
CA ARG A 50 5.31 8.47 5.34
C ARG A 50 3.91 8.45 4.72
N HIS A 51 3.79 8.33 3.40
CA HIS A 51 2.49 8.18 2.74
C HIS A 51 1.79 6.90 3.23
N HIS A 52 2.49 5.78 3.29
CA HIS A 52 1.94 4.53 3.80
C HIS A 52 1.49 4.62 5.26
N ALA A 53 2.25 5.30 6.14
CA ALA A 53 1.83 5.55 7.51
C ALA A 53 0.52 6.34 7.58
N TRP A 54 0.41 7.40 6.78
CA TRP A 54 -0.79 8.22 6.71
C TRP A 54 -1.99 7.46 6.11
N HIS A 55 -1.77 6.67 5.06
CA HIS A 55 -2.83 5.81 4.51
C HIS A 55 -3.32 4.79 5.54
N ALA A 56 -2.41 4.19 6.32
CA ALA A 56 -2.79 3.27 7.39
C ALA A 56 -3.73 3.95 8.41
N GLU A 57 -3.44 5.19 8.81
CA GLU A 57 -4.32 5.97 9.68
C GLU A 57 -5.68 6.24 9.05
N LEU A 58 -5.74 6.57 7.75
CA LEU A 58 -7.01 6.74 7.04
C LEU A 58 -7.85 5.46 7.07
N TRP A 59 -7.26 4.31 6.75
CA TRP A 59 -7.97 3.03 6.77
C TRP A 59 -8.42 2.63 8.18
N MET A 60 -7.58 2.82 9.18
CA MET A 60 -7.96 2.57 10.58
C MET A 60 -9.14 3.43 11.02
N GLY A 61 -9.20 4.68 10.58
CA GLY A 61 -10.30 5.60 10.85
C GLY A 61 -11.62 5.24 10.15
N LEU A 62 -11.58 4.40 9.12
CA LEU A 62 -12.75 3.94 8.36
C LEU A 62 -13.23 2.55 8.78
N LEU A 63 -12.56 1.88 9.72
CA LEU A 63 -13.00 0.57 10.21
C LEU A 63 -14.36 0.69 10.90
N PRO A 64 -15.33 -0.19 10.55
CA PRO A 64 -16.62 -0.18 11.20
C PRO A 64 -16.53 -0.67 12.65
N GLY A 65 -17.31 -0.07 13.54
CA GLY A 65 -17.50 -0.59 14.89
C GLY A 65 -18.45 -1.79 14.87
N LEU A 66 -17.93 -3.00 15.04
CA LEU A 66 -18.72 -4.23 15.08
C LEU A 66 -18.75 -4.78 16.50
N PRO A 67 -19.96 -4.95 17.13
CA PRO A 67 -20.05 -5.37 18.52
C PRO A 67 -19.43 -6.73 18.83
N HIS A 68 -19.37 -7.62 17.84
CA HIS A 68 -18.88 -9.00 17.96
C HIS A 68 -17.47 -9.21 17.39
N LEU A 69 -16.88 -8.17 16.79
CA LEU A 69 -15.59 -8.28 16.11
C LEU A 69 -14.75 -7.01 16.38
N PRO A 70 -13.73 -7.09 17.25
CA PRO A 70 -12.84 -5.95 17.52
C PRO A 70 -12.16 -5.44 16.25
N ALA A 71 -11.92 -4.15 16.14
CA ALA A 71 -11.24 -3.54 15.00
C ALA A 71 -9.86 -4.16 14.74
N ALA A 72 -9.14 -4.54 15.80
CA ALA A 72 -7.84 -5.21 15.68
C ALA A 72 -7.91 -6.56 14.92
N ASP A 73 -9.02 -7.28 15.03
CA ASP A 73 -9.22 -8.57 14.35
C ASP A 73 -9.59 -8.40 12.87
N LEU A 74 -9.97 -7.18 12.47
CA LEU A 74 -10.18 -6.81 11.07
C LEU A 74 -8.86 -6.52 10.35
N VAL A 75 -7.84 -6.05 11.08
CA VAL A 75 -6.53 -5.70 10.52
C VAL A 75 -5.70 -6.97 10.31
N ALA A 76 -5.91 -7.58 9.18
CA ALA A 76 -5.25 -8.82 8.79
C ALA A 76 -4.95 -8.81 7.28
N PRO A 77 -3.94 -9.57 6.81
CA PRO A 77 -3.62 -9.60 5.39
C PRO A 77 -4.76 -10.17 4.57
N GLY A 78 -5.14 -9.48 3.50
CA GLY A 78 -5.97 -10.03 2.44
C GLY A 78 -5.18 -11.01 1.55
N ASP A 79 -5.87 -11.60 0.58
CA ASP A 79 -5.30 -12.60 -0.32
C ASP A 79 -4.01 -12.14 -0.98
N GLY A 80 -2.94 -12.94 -0.84
CA GLY A 80 -1.62 -12.67 -1.41
C GLY A 80 -0.82 -11.53 -0.74
N ALA A 81 -1.42 -10.77 0.19
CA ALA A 81 -0.75 -9.63 0.83
C ALA A 81 0.43 -10.07 1.71
N ALA A 82 0.24 -11.13 2.50
CA ALA A 82 1.30 -11.67 3.35
C ALA A 82 2.48 -12.18 2.52
N ALA A 83 2.23 -12.86 1.40
CA ALA A 83 3.28 -13.34 0.50
C ALA A 83 4.04 -12.19 -0.16
N MET A 84 3.34 -11.13 -0.58
CA MET A 84 3.97 -9.92 -1.13
C MET A 84 4.91 -9.27 -0.10
N VAL A 85 4.45 -9.09 1.14
CA VAL A 85 5.26 -8.48 2.20
C VAL A 85 6.47 -9.35 2.54
N ALA A 86 6.29 -10.67 2.68
CA ALA A 86 7.38 -11.60 2.93
C ALA A 86 8.45 -11.53 1.82
N ALA A 87 8.04 -11.45 0.54
CA ALA A 87 8.96 -11.29 -0.57
C ALA A 87 9.75 -9.97 -0.52
N LEU A 88 9.18 -8.90 0.01
CA LEU A 88 9.92 -7.65 0.25
C LEU A 88 10.90 -7.81 1.42
N GLU A 89 10.49 -8.44 2.51
CA GLU A 89 11.35 -8.68 3.68
C GLU A 89 12.57 -9.54 3.32
N ASP A 90 12.42 -10.49 2.40
CA ASP A 90 13.54 -11.30 1.86
C ASP A 90 14.60 -10.45 1.14
N LEU A 91 14.28 -9.19 0.79
CA LEU A 91 15.19 -8.24 0.16
C LEU A 91 15.86 -7.27 1.14
N ASP A 92 15.75 -7.48 2.45
CA ASP A 92 16.32 -6.58 3.45
C ASP A 92 17.84 -6.39 3.31
N ASP A 93 18.56 -7.41 2.84
CA ASP A 93 19.99 -7.35 2.58
C ASP A 93 20.35 -7.21 1.07
N ALA A 94 19.34 -7.04 0.20
CA ALA A 94 19.56 -6.93 -1.24
C ALA A 94 20.09 -5.52 -1.63
N PRO A 95 20.72 -5.38 -2.81
CA PRO A 95 21.09 -4.08 -3.36
C PRO A 95 19.88 -3.15 -3.54
N THR A 96 20.12 -1.83 -3.49
CA THR A 96 19.08 -0.80 -3.59
C THR A 96 18.24 -0.93 -4.86
N ASP A 97 18.85 -1.23 -6.00
CA ASP A 97 18.16 -1.39 -7.29
C ASP A 97 17.16 -2.56 -7.27
N GLN A 98 17.50 -3.67 -6.62
CA GLN A 98 16.60 -4.82 -6.47
C GLN A 98 15.42 -4.49 -5.56
N ARG A 99 15.65 -3.78 -4.46
CA ARG A 99 14.58 -3.31 -3.56
C ARG A 99 13.63 -2.37 -4.30
N VAL A 100 14.16 -1.39 -5.02
CA VAL A 100 13.36 -0.44 -5.81
C VAL A 100 12.60 -1.14 -6.91
N ALA A 101 13.23 -2.08 -7.64
CA ALA A 101 12.56 -2.87 -8.68
C ALA A 101 11.38 -3.68 -8.11
N ALA A 102 11.55 -4.31 -6.95
CA ALA A 102 10.47 -5.06 -6.30
C ALA A 102 9.28 -4.17 -5.93
N LEU A 103 9.53 -2.96 -5.44
CA LEU A 103 8.45 -1.99 -5.15
C LEU A 103 7.74 -1.54 -6.43
N VAL A 104 8.49 -1.10 -7.43
CA VAL A 104 7.94 -0.48 -8.66
C VAL A 104 7.21 -1.51 -9.53
N GLN A 105 7.75 -2.72 -9.65
CA GLN A 105 7.26 -3.74 -10.59
C GLN A 105 6.28 -4.73 -9.96
N VAL A 106 6.28 -4.88 -8.64
CA VAL A 106 5.45 -5.90 -7.96
C VAL A 106 4.58 -5.30 -6.87
N ALA A 107 5.15 -4.73 -5.83
CA ALA A 107 4.39 -4.35 -4.63
C ALA A 107 3.38 -3.21 -4.91
N PHE A 108 3.84 -2.10 -5.45
CA PHE A 108 2.95 -0.97 -5.74
C PHE A 108 1.87 -1.31 -6.78
N PRO A 109 2.17 -1.98 -7.91
CA PRO A 109 1.11 -2.46 -8.80
C PRO A 109 0.07 -3.31 -8.11
N GLN A 110 0.46 -4.27 -7.25
CA GLN A 110 -0.51 -5.10 -6.53
C GLN A 110 -1.41 -4.29 -5.59
N VAL A 111 -0.87 -3.28 -4.88
CA VAL A 111 -1.68 -2.42 -4.00
C VAL A 111 -2.60 -1.52 -4.83
N ILE A 112 -2.11 -0.97 -5.93
CA ILE A 112 -2.90 -0.16 -6.87
C ILE A 112 -4.08 -0.97 -7.42
N ASP A 113 -3.84 -2.21 -7.86
CA ASP A 113 -4.88 -3.10 -8.38
C ASP A 113 -5.96 -3.42 -7.33
N ARG A 114 -5.55 -3.64 -6.06
CA ARG A 114 -6.47 -3.85 -4.94
C ARG A 114 -7.37 -2.64 -4.70
N TYR A 115 -6.80 -1.44 -4.73
CA TYR A 115 -7.55 -0.21 -4.52
C TYR A 115 -8.47 0.09 -5.69
N ALA A 116 -8.02 -0.15 -6.92
CA ALA A 116 -8.86 -0.03 -8.11
C ALA A 116 -10.04 -1.00 -8.07
N ALA A 117 -9.79 -2.27 -7.70
CA ALA A 117 -10.85 -3.27 -7.53
C ALA A 117 -11.85 -2.90 -6.42
N HIS A 118 -11.39 -2.26 -5.34
CA HIS A 118 -12.30 -1.77 -4.30
C HIS A 118 -13.19 -0.62 -4.82
N LEU A 119 -12.62 0.30 -5.61
CA LEU A 119 -13.41 1.38 -6.24
C LEU A 119 -14.51 0.86 -7.16
N GLU A 120 -14.29 -0.25 -7.85
CA GLU A 120 -15.28 -0.85 -8.77
C GLU A 120 -16.53 -1.36 -8.04
N VAL A 121 -16.41 -1.72 -6.77
CA VAL A 121 -17.52 -2.27 -5.96
C VAL A 121 -18.05 -1.26 -4.94
N ALA A 122 -17.41 -0.12 -4.76
CA ALA A 122 -17.84 0.93 -3.86
C ALA A 122 -19.21 1.49 -4.30
N VAL A 123 -20.10 1.70 -3.34
CA VAL A 123 -21.43 2.25 -3.58
C VAL A 123 -21.39 3.76 -3.33
N PRO A 124 -21.59 4.60 -4.37
CA PRO A 124 -21.64 6.05 -4.20
C PRO A 124 -22.59 6.45 -3.07
N VAL A 125 -22.24 7.46 -2.31
CA VAL A 125 -22.97 7.93 -1.11
C VAL A 125 -22.72 7.07 0.13
N ALA A 126 -22.92 5.75 0.07
CA ALA A 126 -22.68 4.87 1.23
C ALA A 126 -21.20 4.78 1.56
N ASP A 127 -20.37 4.65 0.54
CA ASP A 127 -18.92 4.46 0.66
C ASP A 127 -18.11 5.74 0.34
N ALA A 128 -18.75 6.90 0.28
CA ALA A 128 -18.11 8.16 -0.09
C ALA A 128 -16.81 8.48 0.70
N PRO A 129 -16.71 8.24 2.03
CA PRO A 129 -15.46 8.39 2.76
C PRO A 129 -14.37 7.42 2.29
N THR A 130 -14.74 6.17 2.02
CA THR A 130 -13.85 5.12 1.52
C THR A 130 -13.37 5.43 0.09
N GLU A 131 -14.27 5.84 -0.80
CA GLU A 131 -13.91 6.29 -2.16
C GLU A 131 -12.89 7.43 -2.12
N ARG A 132 -13.10 8.41 -1.24
CA ARG A 132 -12.16 9.52 -1.08
C ARG A 132 -10.78 9.04 -0.62
N ALA A 133 -10.72 8.13 0.35
CA ALA A 133 -9.45 7.56 0.81
C ALA A 133 -8.76 6.76 -0.30
N LEU A 134 -9.50 5.97 -1.08
CA LEU A 134 -8.97 5.22 -2.22
C LEU A 134 -8.36 6.15 -3.27
N HIS A 135 -9.04 7.23 -3.64
CA HIS A 135 -8.50 8.19 -4.61
C HIS A 135 -7.23 8.87 -4.13
N LEU A 136 -7.16 9.27 -2.86
CA LEU A 136 -5.97 9.86 -2.26
C LEU A 136 -4.80 8.87 -2.25
N ALA A 137 -5.03 7.66 -1.74
CA ALA A 137 -3.99 6.64 -1.67
C ALA A 137 -3.51 6.19 -3.06
N LEU A 138 -4.40 6.06 -4.04
CA LEU A 138 -4.02 5.75 -5.43
C LEU A 138 -3.18 6.85 -6.08
N ALA A 139 -3.49 8.13 -5.80
CA ALA A 139 -2.70 9.25 -6.34
C ALA A 139 -1.27 9.21 -5.78
N ASP A 140 -1.11 9.03 -4.48
CA ASP A 140 0.19 8.96 -3.82
C ASP A 140 0.98 7.72 -4.27
N LEU A 141 0.37 6.54 -4.31
CA LEU A 141 1.03 5.30 -4.77
C LEU A 141 1.55 5.39 -6.20
N ARG A 142 0.78 5.99 -7.10
CA ARG A 142 1.21 6.21 -8.49
C ARG A 142 2.37 7.19 -8.57
N ALA A 143 2.31 8.29 -7.81
CA ALA A 143 3.38 9.27 -7.75
C ALA A 143 4.67 8.69 -7.16
N ASP A 144 4.58 7.93 -6.07
CA ASP A 144 5.72 7.28 -5.43
C ASP A 144 6.35 6.22 -6.35
N ARG A 145 5.51 5.41 -7.01
CA ARG A 145 5.98 4.43 -8.01
C ARG A 145 6.75 5.11 -9.14
N ASP A 146 6.20 6.19 -9.71
CA ASP A 146 6.82 6.89 -10.82
C ASP A 146 8.11 7.58 -10.40
N ALA A 147 8.17 8.17 -9.20
CA ALA A 147 9.38 8.77 -8.65
C ALA A 147 10.49 7.74 -8.43
N LEU A 148 10.17 6.56 -7.86
CA LEU A 148 11.13 5.47 -7.66
C LEU A 148 11.57 4.85 -9.00
N ALA A 149 10.68 4.69 -9.97
CA ALA A 149 11.02 4.23 -11.32
C ALA A 149 12.02 5.17 -12.01
N GLY A 150 11.96 6.47 -11.74
CA GLY A 150 12.90 7.46 -12.26
C GLY A 150 14.33 7.29 -11.77
N LEU A 151 14.59 6.54 -10.68
CA LEU A 151 15.94 6.21 -10.24
C LEU A 151 16.67 5.31 -11.25
N ALA A 152 15.98 4.31 -11.80
CA ALA A 152 16.55 3.36 -12.74
C ALA A 152 16.99 4.02 -14.06
N THR A 153 16.35 5.11 -14.46
CA THR A 153 16.69 5.83 -15.70
C THR A 153 17.88 6.78 -15.53
N SER A 154 18.16 7.21 -14.29
CA SER A 154 19.24 8.17 -13.99
C SER A 154 20.62 7.52 -13.84
N THR A 155 20.70 6.19 -13.73
CA THR A 155 21.93 5.42 -13.53
C THR A 155 22.58 4.92 -14.83
N LYS A 156 22.01 5.22 -16.01
CA LYS A 156 22.62 4.86 -17.29
C LYS A 156 23.68 5.92 -17.65
N PRO A 157 24.99 5.58 -17.69
CA PRO A 157 26.02 6.53 -18.13
C PRO A 157 25.74 6.97 -19.57
N PRO A 158 26.08 8.20 -19.95
CA PRO A 158 26.02 8.62 -21.34
C PRO A 158 26.99 7.74 -22.15
N GLY A 159 26.46 7.05 -23.15
CA GLY A 159 27.25 6.26 -24.12
C GLY A 159 28.11 7.12 -25.03
#